data_ee06d4c94d12bb859327c00f1be12188
#
_entry.id   ee06d4c94d12bb859327c00f1be12188
#
_cell.length_a   1.000
_cell.length_b   1.000
_cell.length_c   1.000
_cell.angle_alpha   90.00
_cell.angle_beta   90.00
_cell.angle_gamma   90.00
#
_symmetry.space_group_name_H-M   'P 1'
#
loop_
_entity.id
_entity.type
_entity.pdbx_description
1 polymer ?
#
loop_
_entity_poly.entity_id
_entity_poly.type
_entity_poly.pdbx_seq_one_letter_code
_entity_poly.pdbx_strand_id
1 'polypeptide(L)'
;MIRIFIGTSETEDRFIEQILVYSLYKHTSQPLDIRFLRPSMFPDWNTKGWGTPFTCFRYAIPGMCQYKGKAIYFDVDQMNLKDVALLWNTDLKGKAFGMVWDGLNHNGMDYQDTKYARGWYSDSVMLIDCEKAKQHLAPNAEIAKSEYVYKYEFMKNAGAPESRENDVIHPISSKWNSFDGFITDDPKLDGAENRKLGGSYELGEIYQLHWTGLSSQPWHPKYTPHGKSAHPRADLVKLLWKYAYEVRKIAHPEEF
;
A
#
# COMPACT_ATOMS: atom_id res chain seq x y z
N MET A 1 -13.79 -14.80 7.25
CA MET A 1 -13.05 -14.68 5.98
C MET A 1 -12.69 -13.23 5.75
N ILE A 2 -11.42 -12.94 5.53
CA ILE A 2 -10.88 -11.58 5.34
C ILE A 2 -10.94 -11.25 3.85
N ARG A 3 -11.59 -10.14 3.49
CA ARG A 3 -11.63 -9.64 2.10
C ARG A 3 -10.46 -8.72 1.84
N ILE A 4 -9.65 -9.07 0.84
CA ILE A 4 -8.46 -8.32 0.44
C ILE A 4 -8.59 -7.95 -1.04
N PHE A 5 -8.36 -6.68 -1.34
CA PHE A 5 -8.27 -6.15 -2.69
C PHE A 5 -6.83 -5.71 -2.96
N ILE A 6 -6.29 -6.14 -4.09
CA ILE A 6 -4.92 -5.81 -4.50
C ILE A 6 -4.99 -4.99 -5.79
N GLY A 7 -4.52 -3.74 -5.71
CA GLY A 7 -4.38 -2.87 -6.89
C GLY A 7 -3.19 -3.29 -7.72
N THR A 8 -3.42 -3.60 -8.99
CA THR A 8 -2.41 -4.05 -9.95
C THR A 8 -2.82 -3.70 -11.38
N SER A 9 -1.98 -4.01 -12.37
CA SER A 9 -2.30 -3.83 -13.79
C SER A 9 -1.96 -5.09 -14.59
N GLU A 10 -2.39 -5.14 -15.85
CA GLU A 10 -2.04 -6.22 -16.78
C GLU A 10 -0.55 -6.22 -17.14
N THR A 11 0.12 -5.09 -16.96
CA THR A 11 1.55 -4.89 -17.25
C THR A 11 2.45 -5.08 -16.04
N GLU A 12 1.89 -5.23 -14.84
CA GLU A 12 2.67 -5.55 -13.65
C GLU A 12 3.29 -6.96 -13.75
N ASP A 13 4.46 -7.10 -13.14
CA ASP A 13 5.13 -8.38 -13.10
C ASP A 13 4.36 -9.38 -12.22
N ARG A 14 3.96 -10.48 -12.81
CA ARG A 14 3.27 -11.57 -12.12
C ARG A 14 4.06 -12.13 -10.95
N PHE A 15 5.36 -12.00 -11.00
CA PHE A 15 6.24 -12.39 -9.91
C PHE A 15 5.87 -11.70 -8.59
N ILE A 16 5.69 -10.38 -8.59
CA ILE A 16 5.38 -9.67 -7.33
C ILE A 16 3.96 -9.93 -6.86
N GLU A 17 3.00 -10.11 -7.78
CA GLU A 17 1.65 -10.56 -7.42
C GLU A 17 1.68 -11.89 -6.66
N GLN A 18 2.45 -12.86 -7.16
CA GLN A 18 2.59 -14.18 -6.55
C GLN A 18 3.25 -14.09 -5.17
N ILE A 19 4.28 -13.24 -5.03
CA ILE A 19 4.96 -13.02 -3.75
C ILE A 19 3.98 -12.43 -2.71
N LEU A 20 3.22 -11.40 -3.08
CA LEU A 20 2.24 -10.81 -2.17
C LEU A 20 1.19 -11.83 -1.73
N VAL A 21 0.58 -12.54 -2.67
CA VAL A 21 -0.43 -13.56 -2.37
C VAL A 21 0.14 -14.67 -1.48
N TYR A 22 1.32 -15.19 -1.85
CA TYR A 22 1.99 -16.23 -1.06
C TYR A 22 2.28 -15.74 0.35
N SER A 23 2.81 -14.53 0.51
CA SER A 23 3.13 -13.96 1.81
C SER A 23 1.89 -13.78 2.69
N LEU A 24 0.76 -13.38 2.12
CA LEU A 24 -0.52 -13.31 2.82
C LEU A 24 -0.96 -14.68 3.33
N TYR A 25 -0.96 -15.70 2.48
CA TYR A 25 -1.34 -17.06 2.90
C TYR A 25 -0.37 -17.68 3.90
N LYS A 26 0.91 -17.36 3.80
CA LYS A 26 1.95 -17.87 4.71
C LYS A 26 1.76 -17.40 6.15
N HIS A 27 1.22 -16.22 6.34
CA HIS A 27 1.14 -15.58 7.67
C HIS A 27 -0.28 -15.46 8.23
N THR A 28 -1.31 -15.78 7.47
CA THR A 28 -2.70 -15.64 7.93
C THR A 28 -3.14 -16.76 8.85
N SER A 29 -3.89 -16.41 9.89
CA SER A 29 -4.63 -17.35 10.73
C SER A 29 -6.08 -17.57 10.29
N GLN A 30 -6.55 -16.85 9.25
CA GLN A 30 -7.93 -16.87 8.79
C GLN A 30 -8.03 -17.05 7.28
N PRO A 31 -9.13 -17.62 6.77
CA PRO A 31 -9.38 -17.71 5.34
C PRO A 31 -9.43 -16.35 4.67
N LEU A 32 -8.83 -16.23 3.47
CA LEU A 32 -8.76 -15.02 2.67
C LEU A 32 -9.68 -15.11 1.44
N ASP A 33 -10.32 -13.99 1.07
CA ASP A 33 -10.95 -13.73 -0.23
C ASP A 33 -10.13 -12.62 -0.90
N ILE A 34 -9.21 -13.01 -1.81
CA ILE A 34 -8.30 -12.09 -2.49
C ILE A 34 -8.83 -11.78 -3.88
N ARG A 35 -8.95 -10.49 -4.20
CA ARG A 35 -9.40 -9.97 -5.48
C ARG A 35 -8.41 -8.95 -6.01
N PHE A 36 -8.01 -9.14 -7.27
CA PHE A 36 -7.17 -8.18 -7.96
C PHE A 36 -8.04 -7.10 -8.61
N LEU A 37 -7.61 -5.85 -8.49
CA LEU A 37 -8.22 -4.71 -9.17
C LEU A 37 -7.33 -4.32 -10.35
N ARG A 38 -7.80 -4.61 -11.57
CA ARG A 38 -7.08 -4.35 -12.82
C ARG A 38 -7.85 -3.39 -13.73
N PRO A 39 -7.17 -2.61 -14.57
CA PRO A 39 -7.81 -1.75 -15.57
C PRO A 39 -8.88 -2.45 -16.40
N SER A 40 -8.66 -3.70 -16.81
CA SER A 40 -9.65 -4.49 -17.57
C SER A 40 -10.99 -4.70 -16.85
N MET A 41 -11.03 -4.60 -15.53
CA MET A 41 -12.26 -4.68 -14.73
C MET A 41 -13.03 -3.35 -14.70
N PHE A 42 -12.38 -2.26 -15.12
CA PHE A 42 -12.89 -0.89 -15.03
C PHE A 42 -12.71 -0.16 -16.38
N PRO A 43 -13.29 -0.68 -17.48
CA PRO A 43 -13.01 -0.17 -18.84
C PRO A 43 -13.44 1.30 -19.02
N ASP A 44 -14.41 1.77 -18.25
CA ASP A 44 -14.94 3.13 -18.33
C ASP A 44 -14.26 4.12 -17.36
N TRP A 45 -13.26 3.64 -16.61
CA TRP A 45 -12.58 4.50 -15.62
C TRP A 45 -11.44 5.29 -16.26
N ASN A 46 -11.39 6.58 -15.95
CA ASN A 46 -10.28 7.43 -16.31
C ASN A 46 -9.08 7.13 -15.39
N THR A 47 -8.07 6.47 -15.93
CA THR A 47 -6.81 6.19 -15.22
C THR A 47 -5.71 7.20 -15.54
N LYS A 48 -5.99 8.14 -16.46
CA LYS A 48 -5.03 9.15 -16.87
C LYS A 48 -4.75 10.14 -15.75
N GLY A 49 -3.48 10.41 -15.55
CA GLY A 49 -3.04 11.35 -14.50
C GLY A 49 -2.93 10.76 -13.10
N TRP A 50 -3.39 9.52 -12.88
CA TRP A 50 -3.11 8.80 -11.64
C TRP A 50 -1.69 8.25 -11.62
N GLY A 51 -1.09 8.11 -10.43
CA GLY A 51 0.30 7.67 -10.28
C GLY A 51 0.59 6.29 -10.89
N THR A 52 -0.38 5.38 -10.84
CA THR A 52 -0.40 4.11 -11.55
C THR A 52 -1.76 3.89 -12.21
N PRO A 53 -1.88 2.96 -13.19
CA PRO A 53 -3.17 2.68 -13.85
C PRO A 53 -4.26 2.15 -12.91
N PHE A 54 -3.91 1.73 -11.71
CA PHE A 54 -4.82 1.10 -10.74
C PHE A 54 -5.03 1.92 -9.46
N THR A 55 -4.33 3.03 -9.27
CA THR A 55 -4.41 3.83 -8.03
C THR A 55 -5.83 4.25 -7.67
N CYS A 56 -6.66 4.60 -8.66
CA CYS A 56 -8.03 5.04 -8.40
C CYS A 56 -8.98 3.93 -7.94
N PHE A 57 -8.70 2.66 -8.26
CA PHE A 57 -9.64 1.56 -8.01
C PHE A 57 -9.83 1.26 -6.53
N ARG A 58 -8.89 1.66 -5.66
CA ARG A 58 -9.04 1.50 -4.20
C ARG A 58 -10.28 2.21 -3.66
N TYR A 59 -10.69 3.29 -4.28
CA TYR A 59 -11.90 4.04 -3.90
C TYR A 59 -13.20 3.39 -4.38
N ALA A 60 -13.13 2.43 -5.32
CA ALA A 60 -14.28 1.65 -5.75
C ALA A 60 -14.71 0.57 -4.75
N ILE A 61 -13.82 0.16 -3.85
CA ILE A 61 -13.97 -1.01 -3.00
C ILE A 61 -15.26 -0.99 -2.17
N PRO A 62 -15.65 0.12 -1.50
CA PRO A 62 -16.89 0.13 -0.75
C PRO A 62 -18.13 -0.15 -1.61
N GLY A 63 -18.18 0.42 -2.82
CA GLY A 63 -19.24 0.15 -3.79
C GLY A 63 -19.24 -1.30 -4.27
N MET A 64 -18.05 -1.87 -4.56
CA MET A 64 -17.89 -3.29 -4.95
C MET A 64 -18.34 -4.23 -3.83
N CYS A 65 -18.20 -3.82 -2.58
CA CYS A 65 -18.69 -4.53 -1.40
C CYS A 65 -20.17 -4.26 -1.12
N GLN A 66 -20.89 -3.55 -2.00
CA GLN A 66 -22.27 -3.11 -1.78
C GLN A 66 -22.44 -2.34 -0.46
N TYR A 67 -21.40 -1.62 -0.06
CA TYR A 67 -21.31 -0.89 1.20
C TYR A 67 -21.59 -1.75 2.44
N LYS A 68 -21.10 -3.01 2.46
CA LYS A 68 -21.30 -3.95 3.57
C LYS A 68 -20.00 -4.50 4.11
N GLY A 69 -19.85 -4.46 5.44
CA GLY A 69 -18.74 -5.04 6.19
C GLY A 69 -17.41 -4.35 5.91
N LYS A 70 -16.32 -5.07 6.14
CA LYS A 70 -14.96 -4.54 5.99
C LYS A 70 -14.26 -5.04 4.72
N ALA A 71 -13.22 -4.33 4.30
CA ALA A 71 -12.25 -4.74 3.29
C ALA A 71 -10.85 -4.24 3.64
N ILE A 72 -9.82 -4.92 3.14
CA ILE A 72 -8.44 -4.44 3.15
C ILE A 72 -8.02 -4.17 1.72
N TYR A 73 -7.24 -3.12 1.50
CA TYR A 73 -6.57 -2.82 0.24
C TYR A 73 -5.06 -2.83 0.42
N PHE A 74 -4.36 -3.37 -0.57
CA PHE A 74 -2.91 -3.31 -0.73
C PHE A 74 -2.53 -2.93 -2.16
N ASP A 75 -1.45 -2.16 -2.32
CA ASP A 75 -0.75 -2.05 -3.60
C ASP A 75 0.01 -3.37 -3.89
N VAL A 76 0.19 -3.70 -5.16
CA VAL A 76 0.79 -4.99 -5.58
C VAL A 76 2.25 -5.15 -5.18
N ASP A 77 2.99 -4.04 -5.12
CA ASP A 77 4.42 -3.98 -4.78
C ASP A 77 4.69 -4.07 -3.27
N GLN A 78 3.93 -4.92 -2.61
CA GLN A 78 4.04 -5.15 -1.17
C GLN A 78 4.28 -6.63 -0.84
N MET A 79 4.74 -6.90 0.38
CA MET A 79 4.93 -8.25 0.92
C MET A 79 4.49 -8.30 2.37
N ASN A 80 3.60 -9.25 2.69
CA ASN A 80 3.06 -9.42 4.04
C ASN A 80 4.02 -10.25 4.90
N LEU A 81 4.30 -9.81 6.13
CA LEU A 81 5.20 -10.47 7.07
C LEU A 81 4.57 -10.74 8.44
N LYS A 82 3.28 -10.43 8.59
CA LYS A 82 2.53 -10.61 9.83
C LYS A 82 1.12 -11.13 9.55
N ASP A 83 0.49 -11.72 10.53
CA ASP A 83 -0.91 -12.15 10.40
C ASP A 83 -1.81 -10.97 10.05
N VAL A 84 -2.38 -10.99 8.85
CA VAL A 84 -3.27 -9.93 8.35
C VAL A 84 -4.57 -9.83 9.15
N ALA A 85 -4.91 -10.85 9.93
CA ALA A 85 -6.03 -10.81 10.86
C ALA A 85 -5.85 -9.73 11.95
N LEU A 86 -4.62 -9.36 12.27
CA LEU A 86 -4.34 -8.25 13.20
C LEU A 86 -4.79 -6.91 12.61
N LEU A 87 -4.55 -6.69 11.32
CA LEU A 87 -5.06 -5.49 10.62
C LEU A 87 -6.58 -5.53 10.52
N TRP A 88 -7.14 -6.68 10.09
CA TRP A 88 -8.58 -6.89 9.94
C TRP A 88 -9.37 -6.59 11.23
N ASN A 89 -8.82 -6.98 12.37
CA ASN A 89 -9.44 -6.83 13.68
C ASN A 89 -9.14 -5.48 14.36
N THR A 90 -8.39 -4.59 13.69
CA THR A 90 -8.14 -3.24 14.22
C THR A 90 -9.49 -2.53 14.44
N ASP A 91 -9.65 -1.99 15.63
CA ASP A 91 -10.79 -1.15 15.97
C ASP A 91 -10.59 0.25 15.35
N LEU A 92 -11.42 0.59 14.38
CA LEU A 92 -11.38 1.89 13.71
C LEU A 92 -11.95 3.04 14.55
N LYS A 93 -12.36 2.79 15.80
CA LYS A 93 -12.91 3.80 16.70
C LYS A 93 -14.09 4.58 16.11
N GLY A 94 -14.94 3.86 15.38
CA GLY A 94 -16.09 4.46 14.74
C GLY A 94 -15.83 5.12 13.37
N LYS A 95 -14.55 5.23 12.92
CA LYS A 95 -14.16 5.87 11.68
C LYS A 95 -14.32 4.95 10.47
N ALA A 96 -14.30 5.53 9.27
CA ALA A 96 -14.54 4.81 8.02
C ALA A 96 -13.28 4.09 7.49
N PHE A 97 -12.10 4.65 7.75
CA PHE A 97 -10.85 4.13 7.21
C PHE A 97 -9.79 3.97 8.29
N GLY A 98 -8.96 2.95 8.17
CA GLY A 98 -7.68 2.82 8.84
C GLY A 98 -6.56 2.96 7.82
N MET A 99 -5.68 3.96 8.01
CA MET A 99 -4.56 4.23 7.13
C MET A 99 -3.32 4.55 7.94
N VAL A 100 -2.15 4.35 7.35
CA VAL A 100 -0.88 4.73 7.99
C VAL A 100 -0.70 6.24 7.88
N TRP A 101 -0.47 6.88 9.03
CA TRP A 101 -0.04 8.28 9.04
C TRP A 101 1.44 8.34 8.65
N ASP A 102 1.70 8.99 7.54
CA ASP A 102 3.03 9.31 7.07
C ASP A 102 3.35 10.75 7.48
N GLY A 103 4.05 10.90 8.59
CA GLY A 103 4.44 12.21 9.13
C GLY A 103 5.45 12.94 8.26
N LEU A 104 6.06 12.25 7.29
CA LEU A 104 6.98 12.80 6.32
C LEU A 104 6.51 12.44 4.92
N ASN A 105 6.73 13.36 4.01
CA ASN A 105 6.52 13.10 2.61
C ASN A 105 7.60 12.16 2.06
N HIS A 106 7.26 10.88 1.92
CA HIS A 106 8.17 9.83 1.48
C HIS A 106 8.63 9.94 0.02
N ASN A 107 8.07 10.85 -0.75
CA ASN A 107 8.50 11.05 -2.14
C ASN A 107 9.67 12.02 -2.29
N GLY A 108 10.26 12.51 -1.19
CA GLY A 108 11.34 13.51 -1.26
C GLY A 108 10.95 14.82 -1.94
N MET A 109 9.67 14.98 -2.27
CA MET A 109 9.18 16.25 -2.78
C MET A 109 9.09 17.23 -1.63
N ASP A 110 9.82 18.30 -1.74
CA ASP A 110 9.81 19.39 -0.78
C ASP A 110 8.44 20.09 -0.83
N TYR A 111 7.51 19.65 -0.01
CA TYR A 111 6.23 20.33 0.18
C TYR A 111 6.36 21.52 1.12
N GLN A 112 7.57 22.07 1.32
CA GLN A 112 7.79 23.21 2.21
C GLN A 112 6.90 24.41 1.85
N ASP A 113 6.49 24.52 0.60
CA ASP A 113 5.56 25.54 0.13
C ASP A 113 4.09 25.13 0.10
N THR A 114 3.75 23.91 0.53
CA THR A 114 2.37 23.47 0.48
C THR A 114 1.79 23.36 1.88
N LYS A 115 0.51 23.67 1.99
CA LYS A 115 -0.33 23.39 3.16
C LYS A 115 -0.31 21.92 3.63
N TYR A 116 0.46 21.05 2.97
CA TYR A 116 0.63 19.63 3.25
C TYR A 116 1.93 19.31 4.03
N ALA A 117 2.68 20.30 4.45
CA ALA A 117 3.94 20.14 5.20
C ALA A 117 3.79 19.46 6.58
N ARG A 118 2.57 19.12 7.02
CA ARG A 118 2.30 18.58 8.35
C ARG A 118 2.07 17.08 8.41
N GLY A 119 2.21 16.38 7.31
CA GLY A 119 2.01 14.94 7.23
C GLY A 119 0.85 14.56 6.30
N TRP A 120 0.69 13.26 6.08
CA TRP A 120 -0.21 12.68 5.10
C TRP A 120 -0.64 11.27 5.51
N TYR A 121 -1.82 10.86 5.11
CA TYR A 121 -2.22 9.45 5.19
C TYR A 121 -1.83 8.70 3.92
N SER A 122 -1.10 7.60 4.07
CA SER A 122 -0.80 6.71 2.95
C SER A 122 -2.01 5.81 2.67
N ASP A 123 -2.47 5.81 1.44
CA ASP A 123 -3.58 4.97 0.97
C ASP A 123 -3.13 3.67 0.28
N SER A 124 -1.83 3.37 0.36
CA SER A 124 -1.26 2.11 -0.16
C SER A 124 -1.63 0.89 0.68
N VAL A 125 -2.03 1.11 1.93
CA VAL A 125 -2.64 0.13 2.83
C VAL A 125 -3.86 0.76 3.47
N MET A 126 -5.02 0.16 3.27
CA MET A 126 -6.28 0.65 3.83
C MET A 126 -7.05 -0.48 4.49
N LEU A 127 -7.49 -0.27 5.72
CA LEU A 127 -8.60 -1.02 6.31
C LEU A 127 -9.86 -0.17 6.13
N ILE A 128 -10.91 -0.72 5.55
CA ILE A 128 -12.10 0.00 5.12
C ILE A 128 -13.33 -0.58 5.82
N ASP A 129 -14.06 0.24 6.54
CA ASP A 129 -15.45 0.00 6.91
C ASP A 129 -16.32 0.46 5.74
N CYS A 130 -16.77 -0.48 4.90
CA CYS A 130 -17.43 -0.16 3.64
C CYS A 130 -18.77 0.56 3.83
N GLU A 131 -19.45 0.34 4.95
CA GLU A 131 -20.72 0.98 5.26
C GLU A 131 -20.52 2.47 5.60
N LYS A 132 -19.54 2.75 6.46
CA LYS A 132 -19.20 4.13 6.84
C LYS A 132 -18.54 4.89 5.69
N ALA A 133 -17.71 4.22 4.89
CA ALA A 133 -17.02 4.82 3.76
C ALA A 133 -17.97 5.43 2.72
N LYS A 134 -19.22 4.92 2.63
CA LYS A 134 -20.26 5.45 1.72
C LYS A 134 -20.53 6.95 1.90
N GLN A 135 -20.35 7.48 3.11
CA GLN A 135 -20.62 8.87 3.43
C GLN A 135 -19.47 9.81 3.06
N HIS A 136 -18.29 9.26 2.80
CA HIS A 136 -17.04 10.01 2.64
C HIS A 136 -16.43 9.88 1.24
N LEU A 137 -16.98 9.02 0.40
CA LEU A 137 -16.53 8.83 -0.99
C LEU A 137 -17.65 9.25 -1.95
N ALA A 138 -17.26 9.82 -3.08
CA ALA A 138 -18.17 10.03 -4.18
C ALA A 138 -18.68 8.67 -4.72
N PRO A 139 -19.86 8.65 -5.38
CA PRO A 139 -20.30 7.46 -6.09
C PRO A 139 -19.27 6.98 -7.12
N ASN A 140 -19.16 5.67 -7.31
CA ASN A 140 -18.18 5.09 -8.23
C ASN A 140 -18.24 5.69 -9.65
N ALA A 141 -19.43 6.05 -10.13
CA ALA A 141 -19.60 6.69 -11.45
C ALA A 141 -18.95 8.08 -11.55
N GLU A 142 -18.80 8.78 -10.43
CA GLU A 142 -18.12 10.07 -10.36
C GLU A 142 -16.61 9.85 -10.20
N ILE A 143 -16.20 8.93 -9.33
CA ILE A 143 -14.77 8.56 -9.14
C ILE A 143 -14.19 8.07 -10.47
N ALA A 144 -14.95 7.30 -11.24
CA ALA A 144 -14.55 6.78 -12.54
C ALA A 144 -14.15 7.86 -13.56
N LYS A 145 -14.67 9.06 -13.41
CA LYS A 145 -14.39 10.22 -14.27
C LYS A 145 -13.37 11.18 -13.66
N SER A 146 -12.96 10.93 -12.42
CA SER A 146 -12.06 11.81 -11.67
C SER A 146 -10.61 11.67 -12.15
N GLU A 147 -9.79 12.65 -11.76
CA GLU A 147 -8.35 12.65 -11.93
C GLU A 147 -7.64 12.45 -10.59
N TYR A 148 -6.32 12.41 -10.59
CA TYR A 148 -5.52 12.24 -9.37
C TYR A 148 -5.82 13.27 -8.28
N VAL A 149 -6.30 14.44 -8.63
CA VAL A 149 -6.76 15.47 -7.68
C VAL A 149 -7.83 14.94 -6.71
N TYR A 150 -8.63 13.95 -7.12
CA TYR A 150 -9.63 13.33 -6.26
C TYR A 150 -9.03 12.76 -4.96
N LYS A 151 -7.84 12.16 -5.03
CA LYS A 151 -7.13 11.68 -3.84
C LYS A 151 -6.89 12.80 -2.83
N TYR A 152 -6.45 13.96 -3.31
CA TYR A 152 -6.18 15.12 -2.46
C TYR A 152 -7.47 15.72 -1.88
N GLU A 153 -8.51 15.80 -2.68
CA GLU A 153 -9.82 16.26 -2.23
C GLU A 153 -10.40 15.34 -1.16
N PHE A 154 -10.33 14.03 -1.36
CA PHE A 154 -10.73 13.04 -0.36
C PHE A 154 -9.95 13.22 0.94
N MET A 155 -8.62 13.29 0.89
CA MET A 155 -7.80 13.47 2.08
C MET A 155 -8.07 14.80 2.79
N LYS A 156 -8.26 15.86 2.03
CA LYS A 156 -8.63 17.17 2.57
C LYS A 156 -9.98 17.14 3.26
N ASN A 157 -11.00 16.55 2.63
CA ASN A 157 -12.33 16.43 3.18
C ASN A 157 -12.39 15.52 4.41
N ALA A 158 -11.45 14.57 4.51
CA ALA A 158 -11.27 13.74 5.69
C ALA A 158 -10.52 14.45 6.84
N GLY A 159 -10.18 15.75 6.69
CA GLY A 159 -9.43 16.49 7.69
C GLY A 159 -7.92 16.24 7.70
N ALA A 160 -7.39 15.41 6.81
CA ALA A 160 -5.98 15.33 6.51
C ALA A 160 -5.65 16.39 5.44
N PRO A 161 -4.52 17.02 5.48
CA PRO A 161 -3.31 16.84 6.30
C PRO A 161 -3.24 17.73 7.54
N GLU A 162 -4.28 18.41 7.92
CA GLU A 162 -4.28 19.42 8.99
C GLU A 162 -4.08 18.79 10.36
N SER A 163 -4.56 17.56 10.54
CA SER A 163 -4.42 16.82 11.78
C SER A 163 -4.30 15.32 11.53
N ARG A 164 -3.44 14.67 12.31
CA ARG A 164 -3.43 13.21 12.46
C ARG A 164 -4.75 12.70 13.05
N GLU A 165 -5.35 13.49 13.91
CA GLU A 165 -6.66 13.19 14.50
C GLU A 165 -7.77 13.84 13.66
N ASN A 166 -8.61 13.02 13.08
CA ASN A 166 -9.78 13.44 12.30
C ASN A 166 -10.93 12.42 12.45
N ASP A 167 -12.11 12.76 12.01
CA ASP A 167 -13.32 11.94 12.23
C ASP A 167 -13.50 10.83 11.19
N VAL A 168 -12.71 10.80 10.15
CA VAL A 168 -12.90 9.88 9.01
C VAL A 168 -11.86 8.77 8.97
N ILE A 169 -10.60 9.10 9.28
CA ILE A 169 -9.46 8.18 9.18
C ILE A 169 -8.87 7.91 10.56
N HIS A 170 -8.77 6.63 10.92
CA HIS A 170 -8.05 6.15 12.10
C HIS A 170 -6.59 5.84 11.74
N PRO A 171 -5.60 6.44 12.44
CA PRO A 171 -4.21 6.11 12.21
C PRO A 171 -3.91 4.69 12.70
N ILE A 172 -3.53 3.81 11.77
CA ILE A 172 -3.03 2.46 12.09
C ILE A 172 -1.51 2.46 12.23
N SER A 173 -0.95 1.38 12.80
CA SER A 173 0.50 1.25 12.97
C SER A 173 1.23 1.38 11.63
N SER A 174 2.28 2.21 11.58
CA SER A 174 3.14 2.38 10.41
C SER A 174 3.89 1.11 10.00
N LYS A 175 3.98 0.11 10.87
CA LYS A 175 4.48 -1.23 10.54
C LYS A 175 3.66 -1.93 9.44
N TRP A 176 2.41 -1.51 9.21
CA TRP A 176 1.56 -1.98 8.12
C TRP A 176 1.88 -1.36 6.76
N ASN A 177 2.74 -0.37 6.68
CA ASN A 177 3.23 0.22 5.44
C ASN A 177 4.71 0.60 5.60
N SER A 178 5.53 -0.38 5.97
CA SER A 178 6.96 -0.19 6.16
C SER A 178 7.64 -0.06 4.80
N PHE A 179 8.29 1.05 4.55
CA PHE A 179 9.03 1.26 3.31
C PHE A 179 10.32 0.46 3.30
N ASP A 180 10.78 0.14 2.10
CA ASP A 180 11.97 -0.64 1.84
C ASP A 180 13.30 0.07 2.16
N GLY A 181 13.24 1.23 2.81
CA GLY A 181 14.40 2.03 3.19
C GLY A 181 14.89 2.96 2.09
N PHE A 182 14.11 3.09 1.02
CA PHE A 182 14.36 4.07 -0.02
C PHE A 182 13.91 5.46 0.45
N ILE A 183 14.60 5.97 1.45
CA ILE A 183 14.48 7.38 1.81
C ILE A 183 15.62 8.07 1.08
N THR A 184 15.24 9.07 0.31
CA THR A 184 16.09 9.89 -0.53
C THR A 184 17.47 10.18 0.08
N ASP A 185 18.48 10.32 -0.77
CA ASP A 185 19.80 10.86 -0.45
C ASP A 185 19.74 12.35 0.04
N ASP A 186 18.59 12.80 0.56
CA ASP A 186 18.49 14.14 1.13
C ASP A 186 19.15 14.14 2.51
N PRO A 187 20.34 14.75 2.65
CA PRO A 187 21.05 14.81 3.92
C PRO A 187 20.28 15.54 5.03
N LYS A 188 19.23 16.30 4.69
CA LYS A 188 18.34 16.94 5.67
C LYS A 188 17.34 15.96 6.29
N LEU A 189 17.14 14.80 5.66
CA LEU A 189 16.24 13.73 6.11
C LEU A 189 17.01 12.54 6.70
N ASP A 190 18.34 12.62 6.76
CA ASP A 190 19.21 11.53 7.23
C ASP A 190 19.32 11.53 8.76
N GLY A 191 18.32 11.02 9.41
CA GLY A 191 18.34 10.75 10.84
C GLY A 191 17.60 9.47 11.17
N ALA A 192 18.07 8.72 12.16
CA ALA A 192 17.39 7.53 12.66
C ALA A 192 15.93 7.79 13.07
N GLU A 193 15.63 9.04 13.48
CA GLU A 193 14.28 9.52 13.76
C GLU A 193 13.43 9.64 12.49
N ASN A 194 14.01 10.08 11.38
CA ASN A 194 13.32 10.18 10.09
C ASN A 194 13.02 8.81 9.51
N ARG A 195 13.89 7.82 9.69
CA ARG A 195 13.62 6.43 9.29
C ARG A 195 12.44 5.83 10.05
N LYS A 196 12.31 6.13 11.35
CA LYS A 196 11.16 5.69 12.16
C LYS A 196 9.89 6.45 11.80
N LEU A 197 9.97 7.73 11.50
CA LEU A 197 8.84 8.52 11.06
C LEU A 197 8.44 8.20 9.61
N GLY A 198 9.40 7.90 8.74
CA GLY A 198 9.17 7.47 7.36
C GLY A 198 8.71 6.02 7.22
N GLY A 199 8.54 5.30 8.34
CA GLY A 199 7.99 3.94 8.31
C GLY A 199 8.92 2.86 7.78
N SER A 200 10.25 3.07 7.78
CA SER A 200 11.22 2.00 7.51
C SER A 200 11.63 1.31 8.82
N TYR A 201 11.34 0.02 8.93
CA TYR A 201 11.55 -0.77 10.13
C TYR A 201 12.61 -1.85 9.94
N GLU A 202 13.16 -2.35 11.05
CA GLU A 202 13.94 -3.57 11.05
C GLU A 202 13.08 -4.77 10.63
N LEU A 203 13.70 -5.76 9.97
CA LEU A 203 12.98 -6.87 9.37
C LEU A 203 12.00 -7.56 10.33
N GLY A 204 12.37 -7.77 11.59
CA GLY A 204 11.52 -8.43 12.59
C GLY A 204 10.31 -7.61 13.05
N GLU A 205 10.29 -6.31 12.75
CA GLU A 205 9.24 -5.38 13.15
C GLU A 205 8.22 -5.10 12.06
N ILE A 206 8.55 -5.40 10.79
CA ILE A 206 7.70 -5.14 9.63
C ILE A 206 6.46 -6.04 9.68
N TYR A 207 5.29 -5.45 9.47
CA TYR A 207 4.05 -6.19 9.27
C TYR A 207 3.69 -6.31 7.79
N GLN A 208 3.80 -5.20 7.04
CA GLN A 208 3.67 -5.14 5.60
C GLN A 208 4.81 -4.32 5.02
N LEU A 209 5.63 -4.93 4.19
CA LEU A 209 6.71 -4.26 3.48
C LEU A 209 6.18 -3.68 2.18
N HIS A 210 6.58 -2.46 1.86
CA HIS A 210 6.22 -1.76 0.62
C HIS A 210 7.49 -1.33 -0.13
N TRP A 211 7.63 -1.78 -1.36
CA TRP A 211 8.77 -1.51 -2.23
C TRP A 211 8.54 -0.21 -3.01
N THR A 212 8.94 0.91 -2.43
CA THR A 212 8.63 2.25 -2.94
C THR A 212 9.63 2.78 -3.97
N GLY A 213 10.83 2.24 -4.00
CA GLY A 213 11.89 2.68 -4.90
C GLY A 213 11.82 2.02 -6.28
N LEU A 214 10.93 2.49 -7.15
CA LEU A 214 10.59 1.84 -8.43
C LEU A 214 11.80 1.32 -9.22
N SER A 215 12.85 2.12 -9.41
CA SER A 215 14.05 1.72 -10.18
C SER A 215 14.99 0.76 -9.45
N SER A 216 14.84 0.62 -8.15
CA SER A 216 15.65 -0.26 -7.30
C SER A 216 14.88 -1.48 -6.81
N GLN A 217 13.61 -1.61 -7.17
CA GLN A 217 12.86 -2.85 -6.91
C GLN A 217 13.62 -4.04 -7.49
N PRO A 218 13.89 -5.10 -6.70
CA PRO A 218 14.78 -6.18 -7.14
C PRO A 218 14.33 -6.96 -8.37
N TRP A 219 13.07 -6.87 -8.75
CA TRP A 219 12.50 -7.47 -9.97
C TRP A 219 12.47 -6.49 -11.16
N HIS A 220 12.81 -5.22 -10.94
CA HIS A 220 12.77 -4.24 -12.01
C HIS A 220 13.88 -4.51 -13.04
N PRO A 221 13.62 -4.41 -14.37
CA PRO A 221 14.60 -4.73 -15.42
C PRO A 221 15.91 -3.93 -15.35
N LYS A 222 15.90 -2.76 -14.70
CA LYS A 222 17.10 -1.92 -14.52
C LYS A 222 17.80 -2.19 -13.19
N TYR A 223 17.29 -3.10 -12.37
CA TYR A 223 17.92 -3.44 -11.10
C TYR A 223 19.30 -4.08 -11.33
N THR A 224 20.27 -3.63 -10.56
CA THR A 224 21.60 -4.26 -10.50
C THR A 224 21.91 -4.57 -9.03
N PRO A 225 22.37 -5.80 -8.72
CA PRO A 225 22.62 -6.20 -7.33
C PRO A 225 23.83 -5.49 -6.70
N HIS A 226 24.59 -4.74 -7.49
CA HIS A 226 25.78 -4.02 -7.05
C HIS A 226 25.82 -2.60 -7.62
N GLY A 227 26.57 -1.71 -6.96
CA GLY A 227 26.76 -0.34 -7.40
C GLY A 227 25.65 0.62 -6.97
N LYS A 228 25.53 1.75 -7.66
CA LYS A 228 24.61 2.82 -7.30
C LYS A 228 23.12 2.48 -7.43
N SER A 229 22.81 1.42 -8.19
CA SER A 229 21.44 0.93 -8.37
C SER A 229 21.09 -0.25 -7.47
N ALA A 230 22.02 -0.66 -6.59
CA ALA A 230 21.75 -1.71 -5.63
C ALA A 230 20.75 -1.21 -4.58
N HIS A 231 19.85 -2.11 -4.17
CA HIS A 231 18.90 -1.79 -3.12
C HIS A 231 19.63 -1.61 -1.77
N PRO A 232 19.34 -0.56 -0.99
CA PRO A 232 20.06 -0.26 0.26
C PRO A 232 19.83 -1.31 1.35
N ARG A 233 18.72 -2.05 1.29
CA ARG A 233 18.31 -3.07 2.26
C ARG A 233 18.53 -4.47 1.71
N ALA A 234 19.79 -4.94 1.76
CA ALA A 234 20.15 -6.28 1.29
C ALA A 234 19.42 -7.41 2.06
N ASP A 235 19.04 -7.18 3.31
CA ASP A 235 18.25 -8.10 4.13
C ASP A 235 16.84 -8.32 3.53
N LEU A 236 16.18 -7.24 3.09
CA LEU A 236 14.86 -7.30 2.45
C LEU A 236 14.93 -7.97 1.07
N VAL A 237 15.95 -7.64 0.29
CA VAL A 237 16.20 -8.30 -1.01
C VAL A 237 16.39 -9.82 -0.83
N LYS A 238 17.19 -10.22 0.15
CA LYS A 238 17.37 -11.63 0.48
C LYS A 238 16.07 -12.32 0.87
N LEU A 239 15.22 -11.61 1.64
CA LEU A 239 13.91 -12.12 2.02
C LEU A 239 12.99 -12.29 0.81
N LEU A 240 12.95 -11.31 -0.11
CA LEU A 240 12.17 -11.39 -1.35
C LEU A 240 12.54 -12.65 -2.15
N TRP A 241 13.83 -12.86 -2.39
CA TRP A 241 14.30 -14.02 -3.17
C TRP A 241 14.06 -15.35 -2.46
N LYS A 242 14.07 -15.37 -1.12
CA LYS A 242 13.64 -16.53 -0.36
C LYS A 242 12.17 -16.87 -0.63
N TYR A 243 11.29 -15.87 -0.61
CA TYR A 243 9.86 -16.07 -0.91
C TYR A 243 9.64 -16.47 -2.37
N ALA A 244 10.38 -15.88 -3.29
CA ALA A 244 10.36 -16.28 -4.71
C ALA A 244 10.71 -17.75 -4.90
N TYR A 245 11.74 -18.22 -4.22
CA TYR A 245 12.14 -19.63 -4.22
C TYR A 245 11.03 -20.54 -3.67
N GLU A 246 10.42 -20.16 -2.55
CA GLU A 246 9.33 -20.90 -1.94
C GLU A 246 8.10 -20.98 -2.87
N VAL A 247 7.74 -19.86 -3.53
CA VAL A 247 6.66 -19.82 -4.54
C VAL A 247 6.96 -20.75 -5.70
N ARG A 248 8.18 -20.68 -6.27
CA ARG A 248 8.59 -21.55 -7.38
C ARG A 248 8.50 -23.01 -7.00
N LYS A 249 8.95 -23.40 -5.80
CA LYS A 249 8.87 -24.76 -5.30
C LYS A 249 7.45 -25.30 -5.20
N ILE A 250 6.48 -24.42 -4.87
CA ILE A 250 5.07 -24.80 -4.82
C ILE A 250 4.47 -24.92 -6.23
N ALA A 251 4.83 -23.97 -7.12
CA ALA A 251 4.31 -23.95 -8.49
C ALA A 251 4.91 -25.08 -9.39
N HIS A 252 6.15 -25.48 -9.12
CA HIS A 252 6.92 -26.43 -9.93
C HIS A 252 7.65 -27.44 -9.05
N PRO A 253 6.93 -28.30 -8.30
CA PRO A 253 7.54 -29.25 -7.38
C PRO A 253 8.44 -30.28 -8.08
N GLU A 254 8.23 -30.52 -9.37
CA GLU A 254 9.03 -31.42 -10.20
C GLU A 254 10.44 -30.91 -10.50
N GLU A 255 10.74 -29.64 -10.25
CA GLU A 255 12.07 -29.04 -10.45
C GLU A 255 12.99 -29.18 -9.23
N PHE A 256 12.50 -29.73 -8.10
CA PHE A 256 13.15 -29.85 -6.80
C PHE A 256 13.09 -31.26 -6.24
#